data_54c1d5a0b67af3a1d98d55ecd2c1fca5
#
_entry.id   54c1d5a0b67af3a1d98d55ecd2c1fca5
#
_cell.length_a   1.000
_cell.length_b   1.000
_cell.length_c   1.000
_cell.angle_alpha   90.00
_cell.angle_beta   90.00
_cell.angle_gamma   90.00
#
_symmetry.space_group_name_H-M   'P 1'
#
loop_
_entity.id
_entity.type
_entity.pdbx_description
1 polymer ?
#
loop_
_entity_poly.entity_id
_entity_poly.type
_entity_poly.pdbx_seq_one_letter_code
_entity_poly.pdbx_strand_id
1 'polypeptide(L)'
;TTEKIPNNISSDRVDFKIKNNQNEEKVVSLRLGNEQNRVEISEDEKITIEGIKQTTFRGDKLNISGTASSGSTVIVEIKGPVGNVINTRTAEVDSTGNWKLDNPINIPFNAIFGKYTTTVSDGKNQSLKYWTIESNKIISLNPTQSMFDPGKMIIFNGTALPNQQIELTLED
;
A
#
# COMPACT_ATOMS: atom_id res chain seq x y z
N THR A 1 27.76 -9.54 -8.17
CA THR A 1 28.52 -8.80 -9.22
C THR A 1 29.22 -7.66 -8.51
N THR A 2 30.52 -7.57 -8.64
CA THR A 2 31.34 -6.47 -8.10
C THR A 2 31.70 -5.54 -9.25
N GLU A 3 31.31 -4.27 -9.13
CA GLU A 3 31.67 -3.21 -10.07
C GLU A 3 32.80 -2.38 -9.48
N LYS A 4 33.81 -2.05 -10.28
CA LYS A 4 34.93 -1.21 -9.87
C LYS A 4 34.61 0.25 -10.18
N ILE A 5 34.74 1.13 -9.19
CA ILE A 5 34.53 2.56 -9.37
C ILE A 5 35.64 3.11 -10.29
N PRO A 6 35.31 3.80 -11.40
CA PRO A 6 36.31 4.39 -12.27
C PRO A 6 37.12 5.49 -11.57
N ASN A 7 38.42 5.58 -11.84
CA ASN A 7 39.31 6.55 -11.20
C ASN A 7 39.13 8.01 -11.67
N ASN A 8 38.31 8.24 -12.70
CA ASN A 8 38.09 9.55 -13.31
C ASN A 8 36.77 10.23 -12.93
N ILE A 9 36.16 9.79 -11.85
CA ILE A 9 34.95 10.46 -11.35
C ILE A 9 35.34 11.76 -10.69
N SER A 10 34.83 12.87 -11.19
CA SER A 10 35.05 14.23 -10.69
C SER A 10 34.03 14.64 -9.60
N SER A 11 33.04 13.81 -9.31
CA SER A 11 32.01 14.02 -8.29
C SER A 11 32.37 13.30 -6.99
N ASP A 12 32.06 13.91 -5.87
CA ASP A 12 32.18 13.29 -4.55
C ASP A 12 31.05 12.28 -4.27
N ARG A 13 30.14 12.09 -5.22
CA ARG A 13 28.97 11.22 -5.12
C ARG A 13 28.81 10.35 -6.36
N VAL A 14 28.48 9.08 -6.16
CA VAL A 14 28.14 8.12 -7.21
C VAL A 14 26.79 7.52 -6.93
N ASP A 15 25.90 7.57 -7.92
CA ASP A 15 24.57 7.00 -7.84
C ASP A 15 24.50 5.65 -8.60
N PHE A 16 24.13 4.60 -7.90
CA PHE A 16 23.85 3.28 -8.47
C PHE A 16 22.37 3.12 -8.70
N LYS A 17 21.96 2.90 -9.93
CA LYS A 17 20.59 2.63 -10.31
C LYS A 17 20.39 1.14 -10.56
N ILE A 18 19.49 0.53 -9.83
CA ILE A 18 19.13 -0.88 -9.96
C ILE A 18 17.71 -0.94 -10.49
N LYS A 19 17.50 -1.63 -11.61
CA LYS A 19 16.17 -1.91 -12.18
C LYS A 19 15.90 -3.39 -12.20
N ASN A 20 14.66 -3.76 -11.86
CA ASN A 20 14.19 -5.13 -12.07
C ASN A 20 13.37 -5.25 -13.38
N ASN A 21 12.95 -6.47 -13.71
CA ASN A 21 12.20 -6.78 -14.93
C ASN A 21 10.79 -6.15 -14.94
N GLN A 22 10.34 -5.58 -13.81
CA GLN A 22 9.05 -4.91 -13.66
C GLN A 22 9.17 -3.38 -13.73
N ASN A 23 10.33 -2.89 -14.17
CA ASN A 23 10.65 -1.45 -14.24
C ASN A 23 10.68 -0.73 -12.87
N GLU A 24 10.80 -1.47 -11.78
CA GLU A 24 11.07 -0.86 -10.48
C GLU A 24 12.53 -0.42 -10.43
N GLU A 25 12.75 0.83 -10.10
CA GLU A 25 14.09 1.43 -10.02
C GLU A 25 14.41 1.77 -8.56
N LYS A 26 15.60 1.39 -8.11
CA LYS A 26 16.16 1.82 -6.83
C LYS A 26 17.48 2.53 -7.09
N VAL A 27 17.63 3.72 -6.51
CA VAL A 27 18.88 4.48 -6.53
C VAL A 27 19.56 4.36 -5.19
N VAL A 28 20.84 4.00 -5.20
CA VAL A 28 21.70 4.00 -4.02
C VAL A 28 22.84 4.98 -4.27
N SER A 29 22.93 6.02 -3.46
CA SER A 29 23.97 7.04 -3.55
C SER A 29 25.11 6.69 -2.59
N LEU A 30 26.34 6.70 -3.09
CA LEU A 30 27.55 6.56 -2.29
C LEU A 30 28.40 7.83 -2.43
N ARG A 31 28.97 8.31 -1.30
CA ARG A 31 30.01 9.36 -1.34
C ARG A 31 31.39 8.72 -1.49
N LEU A 32 32.21 9.33 -2.34
CA LEU A 32 33.59 8.98 -2.50
C LEU A 32 34.43 9.87 -1.57
N GLY A 33 35.22 9.29 -0.67
CA GLY A 33 36.08 10.04 0.25
C GLY A 33 37.23 9.17 0.75
N ASN A 34 38.30 9.84 1.22
CA ASN A 34 39.42 9.17 1.87
C ASN A 34 39.03 8.77 3.30
N GLU A 35 39.58 7.67 3.81
CA GLU A 35 39.26 7.04 5.11
C GLU A 35 39.31 7.97 6.35
N GLN A 36 39.83 9.19 6.22
CA GLN A 36 39.93 10.14 7.35
C GLN A 36 38.65 10.96 7.61
N ASN A 37 37.70 10.96 6.67
CA ASN A 37 36.37 11.51 6.89
C ASN A 37 35.35 10.39 6.83
N ARG A 38 35.27 9.62 7.89
CA ARG A 38 34.13 8.76 8.15
C ARG A 38 32.93 9.65 8.42
N VAL A 39 32.36 10.21 7.35
CA VAL A 39 31.00 10.71 7.42
C VAL A 39 30.17 9.48 7.71
N GLU A 40 29.58 9.43 8.90
CA GLU A 40 28.48 8.52 9.16
C GLU A 40 27.56 8.63 7.94
N ILE A 41 27.36 7.53 7.27
CA ILE A 41 26.29 7.40 6.30
C ILE A 41 25.06 7.66 7.17
N SER A 42 24.56 8.90 7.16
CA SER A 42 23.16 9.09 7.51
C SER A 42 22.46 8.17 6.53
N GLU A 43 21.95 7.05 6.99
CA GLU A 43 20.88 6.37 6.26
C GLU A 43 19.92 7.49 5.98
N ASP A 44 19.82 7.90 4.71
CA ASP A 44 18.85 8.92 4.30
C ASP A 44 17.56 8.50 4.99
N GLU A 45 17.01 9.38 5.86
CA GLU A 45 15.92 9.06 6.77
C GLU A 45 14.79 8.49 5.93
N LYS A 46 14.85 7.18 5.76
CA LYS A 46 14.04 6.45 4.81
C LYS A 46 12.62 6.42 5.34
N ILE A 47 11.72 7.07 4.64
CA ILE A 47 10.30 6.98 4.97
C ILE A 47 9.87 5.52 4.82
N THR A 48 9.32 4.95 5.90
CA THR A 48 8.68 3.63 5.88
C THR A 48 7.17 3.76 5.97
N ILE A 49 6.46 2.77 5.44
CA ILE A 49 5.00 2.69 5.47
C ILE A 49 4.61 1.33 6.01
N GLU A 50 3.96 1.31 7.16
CA GLU A 50 3.50 0.13 7.87
C GLU A 50 1.98 0.13 8.03
N GLY A 51 1.39 -0.98 8.53
CA GLY A 51 -0.03 -1.10 8.82
C GLY A 51 -0.95 -1.26 7.61
N ILE A 52 -0.39 -1.39 6.38
CA ILE A 52 -1.13 -1.70 5.16
C ILE A 52 -0.76 -3.11 4.72
N LYS A 53 -1.72 -4.01 4.65
CA LYS A 53 -1.55 -5.35 4.08
C LYS A 53 -1.53 -5.28 2.55
N GLN A 54 -0.89 -6.24 1.88
CA GLN A 54 -0.87 -6.32 0.43
C GLN A 54 -2.26 -6.52 -0.17
N THR A 55 -3.10 -7.31 0.51
CA THR A 55 -4.52 -7.49 0.18
C THR A 55 -5.37 -7.03 1.36
N THR A 56 -6.40 -6.25 1.07
CA THR A 56 -7.39 -5.75 2.01
C THR A 56 -8.80 -5.95 1.43
N PHE A 57 -9.80 -5.77 2.27
CA PHE A 57 -11.19 -5.96 1.90
C PHE A 57 -12.02 -4.72 2.22
N ARG A 58 -13.20 -4.61 1.60
CA ARG A 58 -14.17 -3.58 1.95
C ARG A 58 -14.57 -3.71 3.41
N GLY A 59 -14.65 -2.60 4.14
CA GLY A 59 -14.94 -2.57 5.58
C GLY A 59 -13.70 -2.69 6.47
N ASP A 60 -12.52 -3.04 5.93
CA ASP A 60 -11.28 -3.06 6.69
C ASP A 60 -10.87 -1.67 7.15
N LYS A 61 -10.02 -1.64 8.19
CA LYS A 61 -9.41 -0.43 8.73
C LYS A 61 -7.90 -0.46 8.52
N LEU A 62 -7.37 0.62 7.96
CA LEU A 62 -5.93 0.81 7.78
C LEU A 62 -5.38 1.66 8.93
N ASN A 63 -4.54 1.07 9.77
CA ASN A 63 -3.80 1.75 10.83
C ASN A 63 -2.41 2.09 10.29
N ILE A 64 -2.28 3.18 9.56
CA ILE A 64 -1.06 3.53 8.84
C ILE A 64 -0.09 4.23 9.79
N SER A 65 1.15 3.76 9.79
CA SER A 65 2.27 4.30 10.57
C SER A 65 3.59 4.09 9.82
N GLY A 66 4.70 4.53 10.41
CA GLY A 66 6.02 4.31 9.86
C GLY A 66 7.08 5.19 10.49
N THR A 67 8.19 5.36 9.77
CA THR A 67 9.28 6.26 10.16
C THR A 67 9.50 7.33 9.11
N ALA A 68 10.04 8.48 9.51
CA ALA A 68 10.45 9.58 8.66
C ALA A 68 11.42 10.49 9.41
N SER A 69 11.83 11.63 8.82
CA SER A 69 12.69 12.63 9.45
C SER A 69 12.09 13.17 10.76
N SER A 70 12.80 13.06 11.86
CA SER A 70 12.31 13.46 13.18
C SER A 70 11.92 14.95 13.22
N GLY A 71 10.78 15.26 13.85
CA GLY A 71 10.25 16.62 13.94
C GLY A 71 9.66 17.15 12.62
N SER A 72 9.55 16.34 11.57
CA SER A 72 8.86 16.71 10.33
C SER A 72 7.37 16.39 10.42
N THR A 73 6.62 16.81 9.40
CA THR A 73 5.23 16.41 9.16
C THR A 73 5.19 15.57 7.90
N VAL A 74 4.59 14.40 7.95
CA VAL A 74 4.35 13.59 6.76
C VAL A 74 2.96 13.81 6.19
N ILE A 75 2.87 13.79 4.85
CA ILE A 75 1.63 13.78 4.10
C ILE A 75 1.43 12.36 3.58
N VAL A 76 0.31 11.76 3.93
CA VAL A 76 -0.13 10.43 3.48
C VAL A 76 -1.24 10.61 2.44
N GLU A 77 -0.98 10.23 1.21
CA GLU A 77 -1.94 10.30 0.11
C GLU A 77 -2.28 8.89 -0.37
N ILE A 78 -3.57 8.60 -0.55
CA ILE A 78 -4.04 7.34 -1.13
C ILE A 78 -4.71 7.61 -2.46
N LYS A 79 -4.25 6.91 -3.51
CA LYS A 79 -4.85 6.91 -4.84
C LYS A 79 -5.59 5.62 -5.11
N GLY A 80 -6.75 5.75 -5.71
CA GLY A 80 -7.58 4.63 -6.16
C GLY A 80 -7.08 3.99 -7.46
N PRO A 81 -7.76 2.92 -7.92
CA PRO A 81 -7.38 2.15 -9.11
C PRO A 81 -7.36 2.97 -10.41
N VAL A 82 -8.14 4.04 -10.47
CA VAL A 82 -8.20 4.96 -11.63
C VAL A 82 -7.25 6.16 -11.49
N GLY A 83 -6.36 6.15 -10.47
CA GLY A 83 -5.34 7.18 -10.26
C GLY A 83 -5.82 8.44 -9.53
N ASN A 84 -7.09 8.55 -9.19
CA ASN A 84 -7.63 9.68 -8.44
C ASN A 84 -7.24 9.61 -6.95
N VAL A 85 -6.96 10.76 -6.35
CA VAL A 85 -6.75 10.88 -4.90
C VAL A 85 -8.09 10.64 -4.20
N ILE A 86 -8.13 9.69 -3.28
CA ILE A 86 -9.33 9.33 -2.51
C ILE A 86 -9.22 9.70 -1.04
N ASN A 87 -8.00 9.86 -0.54
CA ASN A 87 -7.75 10.28 0.83
C ASN A 87 -6.41 10.99 0.95
N THR A 88 -6.37 12.03 1.79
CA THR A 88 -5.13 12.73 2.18
C THR A 88 -5.19 12.99 3.68
N ARG A 89 -4.10 12.68 4.39
CA ARG A 89 -3.93 12.89 5.84
C ARG A 89 -2.53 13.42 6.11
N THR A 90 -2.36 14.02 7.27
CA THR A 90 -1.05 14.42 7.81
C THR A 90 -0.81 13.74 9.15
N ALA A 91 0.45 13.53 9.49
CA ALA A 91 0.87 13.09 10.81
C ALA A 91 2.18 13.77 11.18
N GLU A 92 2.31 14.11 12.46
CA GLU A 92 3.56 14.60 13.04
C GLU A 92 4.53 13.43 13.25
N VAL A 93 5.81 13.67 12.98
CA VAL A 93 6.89 12.73 13.26
C VAL A 93 7.50 13.08 14.61
N ASP A 94 7.52 12.14 15.54
CA ASP A 94 8.06 12.35 16.87
C ASP A 94 9.60 12.51 16.88
N SER A 95 10.16 12.81 18.04
CA SER A 95 11.61 12.99 18.22
C SER A 95 12.44 11.72 17.95
N THR A 96 11.80 10.55 17.92
CA THR A 96 12.43 9.26 17.60
C THR A 96 12.26 8.84 16.13
N GLY A 97 11.64 9.72 15.30
CA GLY A 97 11.43 9.48 13.88
C GLY A 97 10.21 8.62 13.55
N ASN A 98 9.32 8.35 14.52
CA ASN A 98 8.10 7.59 14.28
C ASN A 98 6.91 8.49 13.99
N TRP A 99 6.01 8.05 13.13
CA TRP A 99 4.74 8.70 12.85
C TRP A 99 3.59 7.69 12.78
N LYS A 100 2.39 8.16 13.06
CA LYS A 100 1.16 7.38 12.99
C LYS A 100 -0.02 8.29 12.71
N LEU A 101 -0.95 7.82 11.88
CA LEU A 101 -2.23 8.52 11.72
C LEU A 101 -3.08 8.39 13.00
N ASP A 102 -3.62 9.49 13.50
CA ASP A 102 -4.45 9.53 14.71
C ASP A 102 -5.68 8.65 14.61
N ASN A 103 -6.28 8.59 13.41
CA ASN A 103 -7.48 7.81 13.15
C ASN A 103 -7.26 6.84 12.01
N PRO A 104 -7.73 5.59 12.12
CA PRO A 104 -7.71 4.62 11.04
C PRO A 104 -8.45 5.14 9.81
N ILE A 105 -7.96 4.78 8.62
CA ILE A 105 -8.69 5.00 7.38
C ILE A 105 -9.61 3.80 7.17
N ASN A 106 -10.93 4.03 7.17
CA ASN A 106 -11.90 2.99 6.89
C ASN A 106 -12.03 2.79 5.38
N ILE A 107 -11.95 1.55 4.91
CA ILE A 107 -12.23 1.19 3.51
C ILE A 107 -13.75 1.13 3.33
N PRO A 108 -14.35 2.01 2.50
CA PRO A 108 -15.80 2.01 2.31
C PRO A 108 -16.31 0.71 1.70
N PHE A 109 -17.54 0.31 2.01
CA PHE A 109 -18.17 -0.88 1.42
C PHE A 109 -18.42 -0.76 -0.10
N ASN A 110 -18.44 0.45 -0.63
CA ASN A 110 -18.54 0.74 -2.06
C ASN A 110 -17.18 1.06 -2.71
N ALA A 111 -16.04 0.83 -2.04
CA ALA A 111 -14.72 1.05 -2.61
C ALA A 111 -14.56 0.23 -3.91
N ILE A 112 -13.91 0.81 -4.91
CA ILE A 112 -13.63 0.13 -6.17
C ILE A 112 -12.61 -0.98 -5.94
N PHE A 113 -12.85 -2.18 -6.46
CA PHE A 113 -11.85 -3.25 -6.43
C PHE A 113 -10.66 -2.91 -7.33
N GLY A 114 -9.46 -3.34 -6.95
CA GLY A 114 -8.26 -3.13 -7.74
C GLY A 114 -7.08 -2.61 -6.95
N LYS A 115 -6.05 -2.16 -7.67
CA LYS A 115 -4.77 -1.73 -7.11
C LYS A 115 -4.84 -0.28 -6.61
N TYR A 116 -4.44 -0.09 -5.38
CA TYR A 116 -4.30 1.21 -4.72
C TYR A 116 -2.83 1.55 -4.50
N THR A 117 -2.55 2.84 -4.37
CA THR A 117 -1.21 3.33 -4.04
C THR A 117 -1.30 4.25 -2.84
N THR A 118 -0.49 3.99 -1.82
CA THR A 118 -0.27 4.92 -0.72
C THR A 118 1.10 5.56 -0.90
N THR A 119 1.12 6.87 -0.93
CA THR A 119 2.33 7.69 -0.98
C THR A 119 2.48 8.41 0.35
N VAL A 120 3.68 8.40 0.92
CA VAL A 120 4.03 9.17 2.12
C VAL A 120 5.22 10.05 1.80
N SER A 121 5.12 11.35 2.11
CA SER A 121 6.18 12.33 1.86
C SER A 121 6.33 13.28 3.05
N ASP A 122 7.58 13.61 3.39
CA ASP A 122 7.93 14.65 4.37
C ASP A 122 8.36 15.98 3.72
N GLY A 123 8.13 16.10 2.40
CA GLY A 123 8.50 17.25 1.60
C GLY A 123 9.93 17.17 1.02
N LYS A 124 10.79 16.29 1.53
CA LYS A 124 12.14 16.02 1.01
C LYS A 124 12.23 14.61 0.42
N ASN A 125 11.69 13.64 1.12
CA ASN A 125 11.70 12.23 0.77
C ASN A 125 10.28 11.74 0.50
N GLN A 126 10.17 10.64 -0.23
CA GLN A 126 8.90 10.02 -0.57
C GLN A 126 9.04 8.50 -0.57
N SER A 127 8.01 7.83 -0.08
CA SER A 127 7.87 6.38 -0.15
C SER A 127 6.51 6.00 -0.73
N LEU A 128 6.45 4.87 -1.45
CA LEU A 128 5.22 4.34 -2.05
C LEU A 128 4.98 2.92 -1.57
N LYS A 129 3.71 2.59 -1.37
CA LYS A 129 3.26 1.23 -1.08
C LYS A 129 2.04 0.90 -1.93
N TYR A 130 2.13 -0.21 -2.66
CA TYR A 130 1.02 -0.75 -3.44
C TYR A 130 0.27 -1.81 -2.63
N TRP A 131 -1.04 -1.82 -2.77
CA TRP A 131 -1.93 -2.78 -2.14
C TRP A 131 -3.21 -2.93 -2.96
N THR A 132 -4.00 -3.95 -2.68
CA THR A 132 -5.18 -4.26 -3.50
C THR A 132 -6.41 -4.41 -2.61
N ILE A 133 -7.53 -3.87 -3.03
CA ILE A 133 -8.83 -4.21 -2.48
C ILE A 133 -9.40 -5.33 -3.33
N GLU A 134 -9.62 -6.49 -2.71
CA GLU A 134 -10.18 -7.67 -3.35
C GLU A 134 -11.59 -7.97 -2.83
N SER A 135 -12.34 -8.73 -3.62
CA SER A 135 -13.60 -9.29 -3.17
C SER A 135 -13.30 -10.49 -2.28
N ASN A 136 -13.77 -10.44 -1.06
CA ASN A 136 -13.73 -11.61 -0.17
C ASN A 136 -14.92 -12.53 -0.46
N LYS A 137 -15.05 -13.12 -1.63
CA LYS A 137 -16.10 -14.08 -2.02
C LYS A 137 -17.35 -14.07 -1.11
N ILE A 138 -18.13 -13.01 -1.27
CA ILE A 138 -19.07 -12.56 -0.25
C ILE A 138 -20.44 -13.17 -0.43
N ILE A 139 -20.68 -13.78 -1.59
CA ILE A 139 -21.94 -14.44 -1.86
C ILE A 139 -21.65 -15.91 -2.07
N SER A 140 -22.21 -16.73 -1.20
CA SER A 140 -22.36 -18.15 -1.44
C SER A 140 -23.85 -18.47 -1.54
N LEU A 141 -24.21 -19.32 -2.46
CA LEU A 141 -25.58 -19.83 -2.63
C LEU A 141 -25.51 -21.35 -2.76
N ASN A 142 -26.14 -22.03 -1.86
CA ASN A 142 -26.20 -23.48 -1.87
C ASN A 142 -27.66 -23.92 -1.86
N PRO A 143 -28.15 -24.58 -2.88
CA PRO A 143 -29.47 -25.21 -2.84
C PRO A 143 -29.46 -26.37 -1.82
N THR A 144 -30.55 -26.56 -1.12
CA THR A 144 -30.68 -27.66 -0.14
C THR A 144 -30.72 -29.02 -0.76
N GLN A 145 -30.99 -29.11 -2.07
CA GLN A 145 -31.06 -30.34 -2.87
C GLN A 145 -30.48 -30.08 -4.27
N SER A 146 -30.00 -31.11 -4.93
CA SER A 146 -29.46 -31.03 -6.29
C SER A 146 -30.51 -31.21 -7.41
N MET A 147 -31.70 -31.70 -7.07
CA MET A 147 -32.83 -31.88 -7.99
C MET A 147 -34.12 -31.48 -7.31
N PHE A 148 -35.00 -30.86 -8.06
CA PHE A 148 -36.31 -30.41 -7.62
C PHE A 148 -37.37 -30.78 -8.64
N ASP A 149 -38.52 -31.23 -8.18
CA ASP A 149 -39.67 -31.44 -9.05
C ASP A 149 -40.33 -30.13 -9.45
N PRO A 150 -40.86 -29.99 -10.65
CA PRO A 150 -41.59 -28.81 -11.06
C PRO A 150 -42.72 -28.46 -10.08
N GLY A 151 -42.85 -27.18 -9.75
CA GLY A 151 -43.86 -26.67 -8.83
C GLY A 151 -43.52 -26.83 -7.33
N LYS A 152 -42.35 -27.35 -6.97
CA LYS A 152 -41.88 -27.42 -5.59
C LYS A 152 -41.13 -26.17 -5.21
N MET A 153 -41.14 -25.84 -3.91
CA MET A 153 -40.37 -24.73 -3.33
C MET A 153 -38.90 -25.11 -3.32
N ILE A 154 -38.06 -24.21 -3.81
CA ILE A 154 -36.61 -24.31 -3.73
C ILE A 154 -36.13 -23.48 -2.54
N ILE A 155 -35.35 -24.08 -1.66
CA ILE A 155 -34.74 -23.39 -0.51
C ILE A 155 -33.23 -23.27 -0.77
N PHE A 156 -32.72 -22.05 -0.68
CA PHE A 156 -31.28 -21.76 -0.77
C PHE A 156 -30.79 -21.28 0.58
N ASN A 157 -29.62 -21.74 0.96
CA ASN A 157 -28.84 -21.22 2.06
C ASN A 157 -27.59 -20.53 1.52
N GLY A 158 -27.22 -19.41 2.10
CA GLY A 158 -26.07 -18.68 1.61
C GLY A 158 -25.51 -17.70 2.62
N THR A 159 -24.40 -17.10 2.25
CA THR A 159 -23.76 -16.03 3.00
C THR A 159 -23.55 -14.82 2.12
N ALA A 160 -23.68 -13.63 2.70
CA ALA A 160 -23.40 -12.38 2.03
C ALA A 160 -22.77 -11.39 3.04
N LEU A 161 -22.29 -10.24 2.56
CA LEU A 161 -21.86 -9.17 3.45
C LEU A 161 -23.05 -8.63 4.25
N PRO A 162 -22.80 -8.21 5.50
CA PRO A 162 -23.81 -7.52 6.29
C PRO A 162 -24.37 -6.28 5.57
N ASN A 163 -25.68 -6.06 5.71
CA ASN A 163 -26.39 -4.91 5.15
C ASN A 163 -26.34 -4.78 3.61
N GLN A 164 -26.15 -5.89 2.88
CA GLN A 164 -26.27 -5.93 1.43
C GLN A 164 -27.67 -6.42 1.03
N GLN A 165 -28.22 -5.80 0.00
CA GLN A 165 -29.39 -6.34 -0.69
C GLN A 165 -28.92 -7.45 -1.62
N ILE A 166 -29.61 -8.59 -1.56
CA ILE A 166 -29.37 -9.74 -2.45
C ILE A 166 -30.55 -9.86 -3.39
N GLU A 167 -30.24 -9.94 -4.66
CA GLU A 167 -31.21 -10.23 -5.71
C GLU A 167 -30.93 -11.65 -6.22
N LEU A 168 -31.97 -12.46 -6.28
CA LEU A 168 -31.95 -13.80 -6.84
C LEU A 168 -32.82 -13.83 -8.09
N THR A 169 -32.23 -14.07 -9.25
CA THR A 169 -32.92 -14.20 -10.53
C THR A 169 -32.89 -15.65 -10.98
N LEU A 170 -34.02 -16.15 -11.41
CA LEU A 170 -34.11 -17.43 -12.08
C LEU A 170 -34.21 -17.19 -13.59
N GLU A 171 -33.27 -17.77 -14.32
CA GLU A 171 -33.24 -17.71 -15.80
C GLU A 171 -33.41 -19.14 -16.34
N ASP A 172 -34.14 -19.30 -17.44
CA ASP A 172 -34.40 -20.57 -18.13
C ASP A 172 -33.61 -20.69 -19.45
#